data_6643f0dfc2ac1397ec13dbc33b10dc14
#
_entry.id   6643f0dfc2ac1397ec13dbc33b10dc14
#
_cell.length_a   1.000
_cell.length_b   1.000
_cell.length_c   1.000
_cell.angle_alpha   90.00
_cell.angle_beta   90.00
_cell.angle_gamma   90.00
#
_symmetry.space_group_name_H-M   'P 1'
#
loop_
_entity.id
_entity.type
_entity.pdbx_description
1 polymer ?
#
loop_
_entity_poly.entity_id
_entity_poly.type
_entity_poly.pdbx_seq_one_letter_code
_entity_poly.pdbx_strand_id
1 'polypeptide(L)'
;KKHYKSIEEREAKFLYLPAVSSANLLEEKMVNEAHLVYGNAVISTDYFKLTLAGLRNLLGGEVSAFETLLDRARREAILRLKEKAQGADIILNLRVETCQISQVGSAEALAYGTAVYYKK
;
A
#
# COMPACT_ATOMS: atom_id res chain seq x y z
N LYS A 1 4.19 12.62 10.76
CA LYS A 1 3.24 13.56 10.15
C LYS A 1 3.55 13.83 8.69
N LYS A 2 4.81 14.09 8.37
CA LYS A 2 5.21 14.35 6.97
C LYS A 2 4.95 13.14 6.07
N HIS A 3 5.17 11.92 6.59
CA HIS A 3 4.96 10.71 5.80
C HIS A 3 3.49 10.48 5.47
N TYR A 4 2.60 10.69 6.44
CA TYR A 4 1.16 10.57 6.19
C TYR A 4 0.67 11.59 5.17
N LYS A 5 1.18 12.81 5.26
CA LYS A 5 0.83 13.84 4.29
C LYS A 5 1.27 13.45 2.88
N SER A 6 2.48 12.90 2.76
CA SER A 6 2.98 12.40 1.47
C SER A 6 2.11 11.28 0.93
N ILE A 7 1.69 10.35 1.81
CA ILE A 7 0.80 9.25 1.41
C ILE A 7 -0.52 9.81 0.89
N GLU A 8 -1.13 10.73 1.62
CA GLU A 8 -2.42 11.31 1.21
C GLU A 8 -2.32 12.03 -0.13
N GLU A 9 -1.26 12.80 -0.33
CA GLU A 9 -1.05 13.52 -1.60
C GLU A 9 -0.88 12.54 -2.76
N ARG A 10 -0.12 11.48 -2.55
CA ARG A 10 0.11 10.47 -3.59
C ARG A 10 -1.13 9.63 -3.85
N GLU A 11 -1.90 9.31 -2.81
CA GLU A 11 -3.18 8.60 -2.96
C GLU A 11 -4.14 9.42 -3.82
N ALA A 12 -4.18 10.73 -3.60
CA ALA A 12 -5.03 11.62 -4.40
C ALA A 12 -4.65 11.58 -5.88
N LYS A 13 -3.36 11.50 -6.20
CA LYS A 13 -2.90 11.42 -7.58
C LYS A 13 -3.32 10.12 -8.26
N PHE A 14 -3.51 9.05 -7.51
CA PHE A 14 -3.84 7.74 -8.06
C PHE A 14 -5.29 7.33 -7.87
N LEU A 15 -6.17 8.27 -7.51
CA LEU A 15 -7.60 7.99 -7.38
C LEU A 15 -8.22 7.48 -8.69
N TYR A 16 -7.68 7.88 -9.84
CA TYR A 16 -8.18 7.43 -11.13
C TYR A 16 -7.85 5.97 -11.43
N LEU A 17 -6.94 5.36 -10.68
CA LEU A 17 -6.50 3.98 -10.92
C LEU A 17 -7.13 3.06 -9.87
N PRO A 18 -8.24 2.38 -10.22
CA PRO A 18 -8.86 1.47 -9.27
C PRO A 18 -7.99 0.22 -9.07
N ALA A 19 -7.92 -0.23 -7.83
CA ALA A 19 -7.27 -1.48 -7.47
C ALA A 19 -8.26 -2.30 -6.66
N VAL A 20 -8.60 -3.47 -7.16
CA VAL A 20 -9.65 -4.29 -6.57
C VAL A 20 -9.14 -5.70 -6.27
N SER A 21 -9.75 -6.34 -5.28
CA SER A 21 -9.37 -7.70 -4.89
C SER A 21 -9.99 -8.77 -5.80
N SER A 22 -10.94 -8.39 -6.63
CA SER A 22 -11.59 -9.31 -7.58
C SER A 22 -10.64 -9.63 -8.74
N ALA A 23 -10.78 -10.84 -9.26
CA ALA A 23 -10.06 -11.25 -10.47
C ALA A 23 -10.88 -10.98 -11.73
N ASN A 24 -12.13 -10.53 -11.58
CA ASN A 24 -13.03 -10.31 -12.71
C ASN A 24 -13.04 -8.85 -13.13
N LEU A 25 -13.01 -8.64 -14.43
CA LEU A 25 -13.15 -7.29 -14.98
C LEU A 25 -14.57 -6.79 -14.77
N LEU A 26 -14.70 -5.54 -14.33
CA LEU A 26 -16.01 -4.91 -14.16
C LEU A 26 -16.64 -4.51 -15.49
N GLU A 27 -15.81 -4.31 -16.50
CA GLU A 27 -16.26 -3.97 -17.86
C GLU A 27 -15.73 -4.99 -18.86
N GLU A 28 -16.56 -5.37 -19.80
CA GLU A 28 -16.16 -6.29 -20.86
C GLU A 28 -15.40 -5.54 -21.96
N LYS A 29 -14.17 -5.18 -21.65
CA LYS A 29 -13.29 -4.56 -22.63
C LYS A 29 -12.16 -5.53 -22.99
N MET A 30 -11.71 -5.43 -24.22
CA MET A 30 -10.59 -6.28 -24.63
C MET A 30 -9.31 -5.84 -23.97
N VAL A 31 -8.62 -6.79 -23.39
CA VAL A 31 -7.34 -6.55 -22.75
C VAL A 31 -6.24 -6.52 -23.79
N ASN A 32 -5.47 -5.45 -23.78
CA ASN A 32 -4.30 -5.32 -24.65
C ASN A 32 -3.08 -5.95 -23.99
N GLU A 33 -2.92 -5.70 -22.69
CA GLU A 33 -1.74 -6.14 -21.95
C GLU A 33 -2.12 -6.34 -20.48
N ALA A 34 -1.54 -7.33 -19.87
CA ALA A 34 -1.69 -7.58 -18.43
C ALA A 34 -0.40 -8.14 -17.88
N HIS A 35 0.06 -7.62 -16.76
CA HIS A 35 1.26 -8.14 -16.12
C HIS A 35 1.22 -7.92 -14.61
N LEU A 36 2.02 -8.72 -13.90
CA LEU A 36 2.15 -8.63 -12.46
C LEU A 36 2.87 -7.33 -12.09
N VAL A 37 2.30 -6.64 -11.10
CA VAL A 37 2.97 -5.49 -10.49
C VAL A 37 3.02 -5.71 -8.98
N TYR A 38 4.00 -5.12 -8.34
CA TYR A 38 4.10 -5.19 -6.90
C TYR A 38 4.74 -3.93 -6.35
N GLY A 39 4.47 -3.67 -5.08
CA GLY A 39 5.13 -2.63 -4.33
C GLY A 39 5.33 -3.11 -2.91
N ASN A 40 6.45 -2.75 -2.31
CA ASN A 40 6.71 -3.12 -0.94
C ASN A 40 7.20 -1.92 -0.14
N ALA A 41 6.99 -1.98 1.16
CA ALA A 41 7.46 -0.94 2.06
C ALA A 41 7.90 -1.59 3.37
N VAL A 42 9.03 -1.14 3.87
CA VAL A 42 9.52 -1.54 5.18
C VAL A 42 9.56 -0.28 6.05
N ILE A 43 8.91 -0.33 7.19
CA ILE A 43 8.94 0.77 8.14
C ILE A 43 9.63 0.29 9.40
N SER A 44 10.78 0.89 9.71
CA SER A 44 11.60 0.47 10.83
C SER A 44 11.20 1.15 12.12
N THR A 45 11.47 0.46 13.22
CA THR A 45 11.18 0.98 14.55
C THR A 45 11.97 2.23 14.87
N ASP A 46 13.20 2.34 14.38
CA ASP A 46 14.04 3.49 14.68
C ASP A 46 13.47 4.77 14.12
N TYR A 47 12.94 4.72 12.92
CA TYR A 47 12.21 5.82 12.33
C TYR A 47 10.94 6.12 13.10
N PHE A 48 10.37 5.11 13.74
CA PHE A 48 9.05 5.13 14.33
C PHE A 48 9.06 5.41 15.85
N LYS A 49 10.21 5.26 16.51
CA LYS A 49 10.30 5.40 17.97
C LYS A 49 9.79 6.74 18.49
N LEU A 50 10.15 7.80 17.83
CA LEU A 50 9.70 9.14 18.23
C LEU A 50 8.19 9.30 18.07
N THR A 51 7.65 8.74 16.99
CA THR A 51 6.21 8.75 16.73
C THR A 51 5.47 7.82 17.69
N LEU A 52 6.08 6.67 18.01
CA LEU A 52 5.51 5.72 18.97
C LEU A 52 5.36 6.32 20.36
N ALA A 53 6.38 7.05 20.82
CA ALA A 53 6.31 7.68 22.14
C ALA A 53 5.14 8.66 22.22
N GLY A 54 4.95 9.46 21.17
CA GLY A 54 3.81 10.37 21.11
C GLY A 54 2.47 9.64 21.02
N LEU A 55 2.40 8.59 20.22
CA LEU A 55 1.18 7.80 20.05
C LEU A 55 0.79 7.04 21.31
N ARG A 56 1.76 6.50 22.05
CA ARG A 56 1.49 5.82 23.31
C ARG A 56 0.81 6.74 24.31
N ASN A 57 1.26 7.99 24.36
CA ASN A 57 0.68 8.96 25.26
C ASN A 57 -0.75 9.36 24.87
N LEU A 58 -1.04 9.34 23.57
CA LEU A 58 -2.35 9.74 23.05
C LEU A 58 -3.35 8.61 23.02
N LEU A 59 -2.91 7.40 22.64
CA LEU A 59 -3.80 6.26 22.39
C LEU A 59 -3.72 5.19 23.45
N GLY A 60 -2.80 5.31 24.39
CA GLY A 60 -2.74 4.46 25.58
C GLY A 60 -2.36 3.01 25.36
N GLY A 61 -1.72 2.65 24.22
CA GLY A 61 -1.38 1.25 24.01
C GLY A 61 -0.44 0.96 22.87
N GLU A 62 0.35 -0.10 23.03
CA GLU A 62 1.28 -0.59 22.02
C GLU A 62 0.56 -1.13 20.78
N VAL A 63 -0.62 -1.71 20.97
CA VAL A 63 -1.40 -2.32 19.90
C VAL A 63 -1.82 -1.28 18.87
N SER A 64 -2.34 -0.15 19.34
CA SER A 64 -2.75 0.94 18.44
C SER A 64 -1.58 1.51 17.66
N ALA A 65 -0.43 1.66 18.31
CA ALA A 65 0.77 2.15 17.65
C ALA A 65 1.26 1.18 16.56
N PHE A 66 1.19 -0.12 16.84
CA PHE A 66 1.59 -1.16 15.90
C PHE A 66 0.64 -1.20 14.69
N GLU A 67 -0.66 -1.08 14.93
CA GLU A 67 -1.64 -1.04 13.85
C GLU A 67 -1.45 0.17 12.95
N THR A 68 -1.11 1.32 13.52
CA THR A 68 -0.80 2.52 12.75
C THR A 68 0.42 2.29 11.87
N LEU A 69 1.43 1.62 12.40
CA LEU A 69 2.64 1.26 11.64
C LEU A 69 2.30 0.37 10.45
N LEU A 70 1.49 -0.65 10.69
CA LEU A 70 1.06 -1.57 9.63
C LEU A 70 0.23 -0.85 8.57
N ASP A 71 -0.66 0.04 9.01
CA ASP A 71 -1.48 0.82 8.07
C ASP A 71 -0.60 1.65 7.14
N ARG A 72 0.39 2.32 7.69
CA ARG A 72 1.31 3.12 6.89
C ARG A 72 2.08 2.25 5.89
N ALA A 73 2.54 1.08 6.34
CA ALA A 73 3.28 0.17 5.47
C ALA A 73 2.39 -0.32 4.31
N ARG A 74 1.15 -0.69 4.62
CA ARG A 74 0.19 -1.13 3.61
C ARG A 74 -0.10 -0.04 2.58
N ARG A 75 -0.39 1.15 3.04
CA ARG A 75 -0.72 2.29 2.18
C ARG A 75 0.45 2.65 1.28
N GLU A 76 1.65 2.65 1.85
CA GLU A 76 2.87 2.93 1.08
C GLU A 76 3.12 1.84 0.03
N ALA A 77 2.94 0.58 0.39
CA ALA A 77 3.11 -0.54 -0.52
C ALA A 77 2.15 -0.46 -1.71
N ILE A 78 0.89 -0.14 -1.44
CA ILE A 78 -0.11 0.02 -2.50
C ILE A 78 0.24 1.19 -3.42
N LEU A 79 0.71 2.29 -2.85
CA LEU A 79 1.15 3.43 -3.66
C LEU A 79 2.30 3.07 -4.58
N ARG A 80 3.29 2.34 -4.06
CA ARG A 80 4.43 1.91 -4.86
C ARG A 80 4.02 0.97 -5.97
N LEU A 81 3.03 0.10 -5.69
CA LEU A 81 2.44 -0.75 -6.71
C LEU A 81 1.80 0.08 -7.82
N LYS A 82 0.99 1.05 -7.46
CA LYS A 82 0.31 1.93 -8.42
C LYS A 82 1.30 2.76 -9.24
N GLU A 83 2.38 3.20 -8.62
CA GLU A 83 3.43 3.92 -9.33
C GLU A 83 4.07 3.08 -10.42
N LYS A 84 4.24 1.78 -10.17
CA LYS A 84 4.77 0.85 -11.18
C LYS A 84 3.75 0.53 -12.27
N ALA A 85 2.48 0.71 -11.98
CA ALA A 85 1.39 0.41 -12.90
C ALA A 85 0.88 1.65 -13.64
N GLN A 86 1.70 2.69 -13.78
CA GLN A 86 1.31 3.90 -14.48
C GLN A 86 0.80 3.57 -15.89
N GLY A 87 -0.33 4.18 -16.24
CA GLY A 87 -0.98 3.94 -17.52
C GLY A 87 -1.95 2.78 -17.53
N ALA A 88 -1.99 1.98 -16.48
CA ALA A 88 -2.94 0.89 -16.39
C ALA A 88 -4.36 1.43 -16.20
N ASP A 89 -5.33 0.69 -16.69
CA ASP A 89 -6.73 1.05 -16.53
C ASP A 89 -7.32 0.51 -15.23
N ILE A 90 -6.83 -0.64 -14.78
CA ILE A 90 -7.28 -1.23 -13.52
C ILE A 90 -6.21 -2.20 -13.00
N ILE A 91 -6.18 -2.36 -11.70
CA ILE A 91 -5.37 -3.39 -11.05
C ILE A 91 -6.33 -4.41 -10.47
N LEU A 92 -6.21 -5.65 -10.92
CA LEU A 92 -7.05 -6.76 -10.47
C LEU A 92 -6.32 -7.63 -9.48
N ASN A 93 -7.09 -8.36 -8.72
CA ASN A 93 -6.59 -9.39 -7.81
C ASN A 93 -5.56 -8.84 -6.82
N LEU A 94 -5.83 -7.66 -6.28
CA LEU A 94 -4.93 -7.02 -5.33
C LEU A 94 -4.84 -7.85 -4.05
N ARG A 95 -3.62 -8.12 -3.63
CA ARG A 95 -3.33 -8.78 -2.35
C ARG A 95 -2.31 -7.96 -1.59
N VAL A 96 -2.46 -7.91 -0.29
CA VAL A 96 -1.51 -7.22 0.59
C VAL A 96 -1.11 -8.19 1.69
N GLU A 97 0.18 -8.49 1.76
CA GLU A 97 0.75 -9.35 2.79
C GLU A 97 1.59 -8.49 3.72
N THR A 98 1.50 -8.77 5.01
CA THR A 98 2.29 -8.05 6.01
C THR A 98 3.08 -9.03 6.85
N CYS A 99 4.27 -8.62 7.28
CA CYS A 99 5.04 -9.40 8.20
C CYS A 99 5.87 -8.51 9.13
N GLN A 100 6.19 -9.07 10.28
CA GLN A 100 7.11 -8.44 11.22
C GLN A 100 8.49 -9.01 10.96
N ILE A 101 9.44 -8.14 10.54
CA ILE A 101 10.74 -8.60 10.09
C ILE A 101 11.66 -8.97 11.23
N SER A 102 11.53 -8.35 12.39
CA SER A 102 12.41 -8.60 13.50
C SER A 102 11.71 -8.40 14.83
N GLN A 103 12.33 -8.90 15.90
CA GLN A 103 11.85 -8.69 17.25
C GLN A 103 11.90 -7.22 17.67
N VAL A 104 12.57 -6.38 16.90
CA VAL A 104 12.75 -4.97 17.20
C VAL A 104 11.64 -4.09 16.61
N GLY A 105 10.64 -4.71 15.99
CA GLY A 105 9.45 -3.99 15.58
C GLY A 105 9.49 -3.31 14.23
N SER A 106 10.16 -3.90 13.25
CA SER A 106 10.03 -3.47 11.87
C SER A 106 8.86 -4.18 11.22
N ALA A 107 8.12 -3.47 10.40
CA ALA A 107 7.00 -4.05 9.66
C ALA A 107 7.23 -3.92 8.17
N GLU A 108 6.92 -4.98 7.44
CA GLU A 108 6.96 -4.98 5.98
C GLU A 108 5.56 -5.24 5.44
N ALA A 109 5.21 -4.54 4.38
CA ALA A 109 4.01 -4.83 3.61
C ALA A 109 4.41 -5.04 2.15
N LEU A 110 3.81 -6.06 1.54
CA LEU A 110 3.95 -6.34 0.12
C LEU A 110 2.57 -6.30 -0.51
N ALA A 111 2.39 -5.40 -1.47
CA ALA A 111 1.18 -5.35 -2.27
C ALA A 111 1.51 -5.87 -3.67
N TYR A 112 0.65 -6.72 -4.21
CA TYR A 112 0.82 -7.22 -5.57
C TYR A 112 -0.53 -7.44 -6.23
N GLY A 113 -0.53 -7.42 -7.55
CA GLY A 113 -1.73 -7.57 -8.33
C GLY A 113 -1.42 -7.60 -9.81
N THR A 114 -2.46 -7.61 -10.63
CA THR A 114 -2.32 -7.64 -12.09
C THR A 114 -2.74 -6.30 -12.66
N ALA A 115 -1.81 -5.62 -13.29
CA ALA A 115 -2.10 -4.38 -14.01
C ALA A 115 -2.67 -4.74 -15.38
N VAL A 116 -3.82 -4.16 -15.70
CA VAL A 116 -4.54 -4.45 -16.93
C VAL A 116 -4.64 -3.19 -17.77
N TYR A 117 -4.29 -3.32 -19.04
CA TYR A 117 -4.32 -2.24 -20.01
C TYR A 117 -5.31 -2.63 -21.11
N TYR A 118 -6.35 -1.85 -21.30
CA TYR A 118 -7.37 -2.14 -22.30
C TYR A 118 -6.89 -1.68 -23.69
N LYS A 119 -7.43 -2.30 -24.71
CA LYS A 119 -7.26 -1.83 -26.07
C LYS A 119 -7.97 -0.51 -26.27
N LYS A 120 -7.30 0.39 -26.95
CA LYS A 120 -7.88 1.69 -27.30
C LYS A 120 -8.54 1.66 -28.65
#